data_7a527ab06b06726d82f1cf33a95585e6
#
_entry.id   7a527ab06b06726d82f1cf33a95585e6
#
_cell.length_a   1.000
_cell.length_b   1.000
_cell.length_c   1.000
_cell.angle_alpha   90.00
_cell.angle_beta   90.00
_cell.angle_gamma   90.00
#
_symmetry.space_group_name_H-M   'P 1'
#
loop_
_entity.id
_entity.type
_entity.pdbx_description
1 polymer ?
#
loop_
_entity_poly.entity_id
_entity_poly.type
_entity_poly.pdbx_seq_one_letter_code
_entity_poly.pdbx_strand_id
1 'polypeptide(L)'
;MDEIEVLVCDDSALMRNLISRIIDGTEGMKVCGTAMNGKFALQKLDTLKPDMILLDIEMPEMNGVQFLEERKKLGIKIPVVILSSIATEGASVTMKCLELGASDFITKPSGSTSSSISSVGSSIIEKTASYGGRYARIHGKQIPIAEHYMQQAKLKEIEAQAVKDGIIEKPKDSPV
;
A
#
# COMPACT_ATOMS: atom_id res chain seq x y z
N MET A 1 7.47 11.47 15.90
CA MET A 1 6.79 11.84 14.64
C MET A 1 5.72 10.80 14.34
N ASP A 2 4.58 11.21 13.84
CA ASP A 2 3.49 10.29 13.54
C ASP A 2 3.83 9.43 12.33
N GLU A 3 3.16 8.28 12.23
CA GLU A 3 3.32 7.36 11.11
C GLU A 3 2.03 7.29 10.28
N ILE A 4 2.19 7.07 8.98
CA ILE A 4 1.07 6.77 8.09
C ILE A 4 0.68 5.30 8.33
N GLU A 5 -0.55 5.07 8.74
CA GLU A 5 -1.05 3.74 9.07
C GLU A 5 -1.86 3.17 7.92
N VAL A 6 -1.49 1.98 7.46
CA VAL A 6 -2.07 1.33 6.28
C VAL A 6 -2.73 0.01 6.66
N LEU A 7 -3.97 -0.19 6.21
CA LEU A 7 -4.64 -1.48 6.26
C LEU A 7 -4.42 -2.20 4.92
N VAL A 8 -3.86 -3.40 4.97
CA VAL A 8 -3.57 -4.21 3.77
C VAL A 8 -4.61 -5.33 3.63
N CYS A 9 -5.35 -5.30 2.52
CA CYS A 9 -6.41 -6.26 2.22
C CYS A 9 -6.08 -7.05 0.96
N ASP A 10 -5.81 -8.34 1.12
CA ASP A 10 -5.51 -9.27 0.03
C ASP A 10 -5.82 -10.69 0.53
N ASP A 11 -6.39 -11.54 -0.32
CA ASP A 11 -6.68 -12.94 0.05
C ASP A 11 -5.42 -13.81 0.07
N SER A 12 -4.35 -13.40 -0.58
CA SER A 12 -3.07 -14.08 -0.58
C SER A 12 -2.21 -13.70 0.62
N ALA A 13 -1.91 -14.68 1.48
CA ALA A 13 -1.03 -14.47 2.63
C ALA A 13 0.38 -14.02 2.20
N LEU A 14 0.87 -14.56 1.08
CA LEU A 14 2.17 -14.19 0.53
C LEU A 14 2.19 -12.70 0.13
N MET A 15 1.17 -12.24 -0.57
CA MET A 15 1.06 -10.82 -0.96
C MET A 15 0.89 -9.91 0.25
N ARG A 16 0.07 -10.29 1.23
CA ARG A 16 -0.05 -9.51 2.47
C ARG A 16 1.30 -9.34 3.16
N ASN A 17 2.07 -10.42 3.27
CA ASN A 17 3.40 -10.38 3.89
C ASN A 17 4.38 -9.49 3.09
N LEU A 18 4.39 -9.63 1.77
CA LEU A 18 5.27 -8.85 0.90
C LEU A 18 4.97 -7.35 1.00
N ILE A 19 3.73 -6.98 0.88
CA ILE A 19 3.28 -5.59 0.98
C ILE A 19 3.56 -5.02 2.37
N SER A 20 3.29 -5.80 3.41
CA SER A 20 3.55 -5.40 4.79
C SER A 20 5.03 -5.14 5.04
N ARG A 21 5.92 -5.95 4.50
CA ARG A 21 7.36 -5.72 4.61
C ARG A 21 7.81 -4.44 3.91
N ILE A 22 7.24 -4.13 2.76
CA ILE A 22 7.55 -2.90 2.03
C ILE A 22 7.15 -1.67 2.86
N ILE A 23 5.94 -1.67 3.40
CA ILE A 23 5.42 -0.56 4.21
C ILE A 23 6.18 -0.44 5.53
N ASP A 24 6.31 -1.52 6.27
CA ASP A 24 7.00 -1.53 7.58
C ASP A 24 8.50 -1.24 7.45
N GLY A 25 9.08 -1.55 6.30
CA GLY A 25 10.48 -1.22 5.99
C GLY A 25 10.71 0.24 5.60
N THR A 26 9.66 1.04 5.46
CA THR A 26 9.74 2.46 5.10
C THR A 26 9.55 3.31 6.36
N GLU A 27 10.54 4.14 6.69
CA GLU A 27 10.46 5.02 7.85
C GLU A 27 9.27 5.95 7.74
N GLY A 28 8.48 6.06 8.81
CA GLY A 28 7.29 6.90 8.86
C GLY A 28 6.02 6.24 8.34
N MET A 29 6.09 4.96 8.00
CA MET A 29 4.94 4.17 7.54
C MET A 29 4.84 2.89 8.34
N LYS A 30 3.62 2.44 8.60
CA LYS A 30 3.41 1.13 9.23
C LYS A 30 2.10 0.49 8.81
N VAL A 31 2.07 -0.82 8.80
CA VAL A 31 0.84 -1.60 8.64
C VAL A 31 0.14 -1.67 9.98
N CYS A 32 -1.06 -1.12 10.07
CA CYS A 32 -1.84 -1.18 11.31
C CYS A 32 -2.68 -2.46 11.42
N GLY A 33 -2.85 -3.19 10.32
CA GLY A 33 -3.55 -4.46 10.30
C GLY A 33 -3.66 -5.01 8.89
N THR A 34 -4.14 -6.25 8.80
CA THR A 34 -4.36 -6.94 7.53
C THR A 34 -5.76 -7.55 7.51
N ALA A 35 -6.30 -7.78 6.32
CA ALA A 35 -7.58 -8.46 6.14
C ALA A 35 -7.52 -9.36 4.90
N MET A 36 -8.17 -10.52 4.96
CA MET A 36 -8.19 -11.48 3.86
C MET A 36 -9.39 -11.28 2.92
N ASN A 37 -10.33 -10.43 3.27
CA ASN A 37 -11.47 -10.06 2.42
C ASN A 37 -12.06 -8.71 2.85
N GLY A 38 -12.99 -8.20 2.05
CA GLY A 38 -13.62 -6.90 2.30
C GLY A 38 -14.45 -6.84 3.57
N LYS A 39 -15.05 -7.94 3.97
CA LYS A 39 -15.87 -8.01 5.19
C LYS A 39 -15.00 -7.80 6.45
N PHE A 40 -13.89 -8.50 6.55
CA PHE A 40 -12.94 -8.30 7.66
C PHE A 40 -12.33 -6.90 7.63
N ALA A 41 -12.05 -6.37 6.44
CA ALA A 41 -11.55 -5.00 6.30
C ALA A 41 -12.53 -3.99 6.89
N LEU A 42 -13.82 -4.07 6.56
CA LEU A 42 -14.85 -3.18 7.12
C LEU A 42 -14.93 -3.27 8.64
N GLN A 43 -14.88 -4.49 9.18
CA GLN A 43 -14.97 -4.72 10.62
C GLN A 43 -13.82 -4.10 11.41
N LYS A 44 -12.65 -3.97 10.77
CA LYS A 44 -11.42 -3.44 11.41
C LYS A 44 -11.31 -1.92 11.36
N LEU A 45 -12.08 -1.23 10.52
CA LEU A 45 -11.92 0.20 10.30
C LEU A 45 -12.15 1.05 11.56
N ASP A 46 -13.16 0.76 12.34
CA ASP A 46 -13.50 1.52 13.55
C ASP A 46 -12.42 1.39 14.63
N THR A 47 -11.79 0.24 14.73
CA THR A 47 -10.76 -0.04 15.72
C THR A 47 -9.39 0.47 15.27
N LEU A 48 -9.01 0.20 14.02
CA LEU A 48 -7.68 0.50 13.51
C LEU A 48 -7.53 1.93 13.02
N LYS A 49 -8.59 2.52 12.47
CA LYS A 49 -8.60 3.88 11.91
C LYS A 49 -7.41 4.16 11.00
N PRO A 50 -7.25 3.37 9.92
CA PRO A 50 -6.11 3.57 9.01
C PRO A 50 -6.18 4.90 8.28
N ASP A 51 -5.02 5.37 7.81
CA ASP A 51 -4.91 6.55 6.98
C ASP A 51 -5.07 6.23 5.50
N MET A 52 -4.88 4.97 5.12
CA MET A 52 -5.05 4.46 3.76
C MET A 52 -5.35 2.96 3.80
N ILE A 53 -6.10 2.50 2.80
CA ILE A 53 -6.40 1.09 2.60
C ILE A 53 -5.81 0.66 1.27
N LEU A 54 -4.96 -0.37 1.28
CA LEU A 54 -4.54 -1.09 0.08
C LEU A 54 -5.46 -2.27 -0.10
N LEU A 55 -6.17 -2.33 -1.21
CA LEU A 55 -7.29 -3.24 -1.42
C LEU A 55 -7.13 -4.04 -2.72
N ASP A 56 -7.02 -5.36 -2.59
CA ASP A 56 -7.12 -6.26 -3.73
C ASP A 56 -8.57 -6.28 -4.25
N ILE A 57 -8.74 -6.48 -5.54
CA ILE A 57 -10.07 -6.58 -6.16
C ILE A 57 -10.67 -7.97 -5.92
N GLU A 58 -9.92 -9.02 -6.21
CA GLU A 58 -10.40 -10.39 -6.13
C GLU A 58 -10.18 -11.00 -4.75
N MET A 59 -11.25 -11.06 -3.97
CA MET A 59 -11.24 -11.66 -2.63
C MET A 59 -12.54 -12.44 -2.41
N PRO A 60 -12.51 -13.53 -1.61
CA PRO A 60 -13.71 -14.28 -1.29
C PRO A 60 -14.65 -13.47 -0.38
N GLU A 61 -15.91 -13.87 -0.32
CA GLU A 61 -17.00 -13.31 0.48
C GLU A 61 -17.37 -11.86 0.12
N MET A 62 -16.46 -10.92 0.24
CA MET A 62 -16.63 -9.54 -0.20
C MET A 62 -15.37 -9.12 -0.96
N ASN A 63 -15.51 -8.90 -2.26
CA ASN A 63 -14.43 -8.44 -3.12
C ASN A 63 -14.21 -6.93 -3.03
N GLY A 64 -13.22 -6.41 -3.75
CA GLY A 64 -12.87 -4.99 -3.72
C GLY A 64 -13.99 -4.08 -4.20
N VAL A 65 -14.74 -4.48 -5.24
CA VAL A 65 -15.88 -3.70 -5.75
C VAL A 65 -16.97 -3.59 -4.69
N GLN A 66 -17.33 -4.72 -4.08
CA GLN A 66 -18.35 -4.77 -3.02
C GLN A 66 -17.92 -3.96 -1.79
N PHE A 67 -16.64 -4.03 -1.44
CA PHE A 67 -16.08 -3.20 -0.35
C PHE A 67 -16.26 -1.70 -0.64
N LEU A 68 -15.94 -1.27 -1.85
CA LEU A 68 -16.08 0.14 -2.26
C LEU A 68 -17.54 0.59 -2.28
N GLU A 69 -18.46 -0.28 -2.68
CA GLU A 69 -19.90 -0.02 -2.62
C GLU A 69 -20.35 0.21 -1.18
N GLU A 70 -19.95 -0.67 -0.26
CA GLU A 70 -20.27 -0.54 1.17
C GLU A 70 -19.61 0.70 1.78
N ARG A 71 -18.36 0.96 1.45
CA ARG A 71 -17.63 2.16 1.88
C ARG A 71 -18.40 3.43 1.50
N LYS A 72 -18.91 3.50 0.29
CA LYS A 72 -19.70 4.63 -0.22
C LYS A 72 -21.00 4.80 0.56
N LYS A 73 -21.73 3.71 0.80
CA LYS A 73 -22.96 3.73 1.58
C LYS A 73 -22.74 4.21 3.00
N LEU A 74 -21.62 3.80 3.62
CA LEU A 74 -21.27 4.14 4.99
C LEU A 74 -20.63 5.54 5.13
N GLY A 75 -20.35 6.20 4.03
CA GLY A 75 -19.73 7.53 4.04
C GLY A 75 -18.29 7.55 4.53
N ILE A 76 -17.56 6.44 4.40
CA ILE A 76 -16.17 6.32 4.81
C ILE A 76 -15.29 7.11 3.84
N LYS A 77 -14.42 7.99 4.36
CA LYS A 77 -13.57 8.89 3.57
C LYS A 77 -12.11 8.44 3.49
N ILE A 78 -11.71 7.40 4.21
CA ILE A 78 -10.35 6.87 4.16
C ILE A 78 -10.00 6.52 2.70
N PRO A 79 -8.86 7.03 2.16
CA PRO A 79 -8.50 6.75 0.78
C PRO A 79 -8.21 5.26 0.56
N VAL A 80 -8.62 4.77 -0.60
CA VAL A 80 -8.41 3.38 -1.00
C VAL A 80 -7.59 3.36 -2.28
N VAL A 81 -6.49 2.62 -2.28
CA VAL A 81 -5.68 2.34 -3.46
C VAL A 81 -5.87 0.87 -3.83
N ILE A 82 -6.25 0.63 -5.06
CA ILE A 82 -6.57 -0.71 -5.56
C ILE A 82 -5.30 -1.42 -6.04
N LEU A 83 -5.18 -2.70 -5.69
CA LEU A 83 -4.19 -3.61 -6.28
C LEU A 83 -4.90 -4.41 -7.38
N SER A 84 -4.45 -4.25 -8.62
CA SER A 84 -5.11 -4.83 -9.78
C SER A 84 -4.16 -5.71 -10.60
N SER A 85 -4.62 -6.88 -11.05
CA SER A 85 -3.86 -7.71 -11.98
C SER A 85 -3.98 -7.18 -13.41
N ILE A 86 -3.00 -7.53 -14.28
CA ILE A 86 -2.89 -7.03 -15.67
C ILE A 86 -3.88 -7.71 -16.63
N ALA A 87 -4.75 -8.60 -16.18
CA ALA A 87 -5.71 -9.27 -17.05
C ALA A 87 -6.63 -8.26 -17.75
N THR A 88 -6.98 -8.53 -19.02
CA THR A 88 -7.84 -7.63 -19.84
C THR A 88 -9.18 -7.31 -19.17
N GLU A 89 -9.71 -8.25 -18.40
CA GLU A 89 -10.90 -8.07 -17.58
C GLU A 89 -10.64 -7.14 -16.38
N GLY A 90 -9.40 -7.09 -15.90
CA GLY A 90 -8.98 -6.25 -14.79
C GLY A 90 -9.09 -4.75 -15.07
N ALA A 91 -8.87 -4.32 -16.32
CA ALA A 91 -8.94 -2.90 -16.67
C ALA A 91 -10.36 -2.33 -16.49
N SER A 92 -11.38 -3.06 -16.92
CA SER A 92 -12.79 -2.67 -16.77
C SER A 92 -13.20 -2.60 -15.29
N VAL A 93 -12.78 -3.58 -14.49
CA VAL A 93 -13.07 -3.62 -13.05
C VAL A 93 -12.33 -2.50 -12.32
N THR A 94 -11.09 -2.23 -12.69
CA THR A 94 -10.30 -1.13 -12.12
C THR A 94 -10.99 0.22 -12.35
N MET A 95 -11.49 0.46 -13.56
CA MET A 95 -12.25 1.68 -13.87
C MET A 95 -13.50 1.79 -13.01
N LYS A 96 -14.22 0.70 -12.80
CA LYS A 96 -15.38 0.66 -11.91
C LYS A 96 -15.02 1.02 -10.47
N CYS A 97 -13.89 0.51 -9.99
CA CYS A 97 -13.38 0.86 -8.64
C CYS A 97 -13.10 2.36 -8.52
N LEU A 98 -12.49 2.98 -9.52
CA LEU A 98 -12.25 4.42 -9.54
C LEU A 98 -13.58 5.21 -9.54
N GLU A 99 -14.57 4.78 -10.31
CA GLU A 99 -15.93 5.37 -10.33
C GLU A 99 -16.61 5.26 -8.95
N LEU A 100 -16.35 4.20 -8.20
CA LEU A 100 -16.87 3.98 -6.85
C LEU A 100 -16.10 4.76 -5.77
N GLY A 101 -15.08 5.51 -6.15
CA GLY A 101 -14.37 6.39 -5.24
C GLY A 101 -12.98 5.93 -4.80
N ALA A 102 -12.42 4.88 -5.40
CA ALA A 102 -11.02 4.55 -5.18
C ALA A 102 -10.14 5.72 -5.63
N SER A 103 -9.08 6.01 -4.87
CA SER A 103 -8.20 7.15 -5.15
C SER A 103 -7.26 6.88 -6.31
N ASP A 104 -6.77 5.65 -6.43
CA ASP A 104 -5.80 5.26 -7.45
C ASP A 104 -5.71 3.74 -7.52
N PHE A 105 -4.86 3.24 -8.41
CA PHE A 105 -4.59 1.80 -8.53
C PHE A 105 -3.11 1.54 -8.72
N ILE A 106 -2.69 0.33 -8.35
CA ILE A 106 -1.34 -0.20 -8.56
C ILE A 106 -1.49 -1.52 -9.27
N THR A 107 -0.77 -1.73 -10.36
CA THR A 107 -0.78 -2.98 -11.09
C THR A 107 0.08 -4.01 -10.37
N LYS A 108 -0.49 -5.18 -10.04
CA LYS A 108 0.26 -6.31 -9.48
C LYS A 108 1.26 -6.84 -10.49
N PRO A 109 2.47 -7.24 -10.05
CA PRO A 109 3.45 -7.81 -10.97
C PRO A 109 2.97 -9.16 -11.49
N SER A 110 3.17 -9.39 -12.80
CA SER A 110 2.98 -10.72 -13.40
C SER A 110 4.28 -11.51 -13.22
N GLY A 111 4.40 -12.22 -12.12
CA GLY A 111 5.55 -13.07 -11.85
C GLY A 111 6.41 -12.59 -10.68
N SER A 112 7.37 -13.42 -10.31
CA SER A 112 8.19 -13.27 -9.11
C SER A 112 9.62 -12.77 -9.41
N THR A 113 9.80 -11.91 -10.42
CA THR A 113 11.10 -11.31 -10.69
C THR A 113 11.39 -10.16 -9.72
N SER A 114 12.64 -10.04 -9.27
CA SER A 114 13.04 -8.99 -8.33
C SER A 114 12.79 -7.57 -8.85
N SER A 115 12.86 -7.36 -10.16
CA SER A 115 12.57 -6.06 -10.78
C SER A 115 11.10 -5.68 -10.71
N SER A 116 10.17 -6.63 -10.88
CA SER A 116 8.73 -6.37 -10.78
C SER A 116 8.31 -6.10 -9.33
N ILE A 117 8.92 -6.76 -8.36
CA ILE A 117 8.69 -6.51 -6.93
C ILE A 117 9.20 -5.12 -6.54
N SER A 118 10.36 -4.72 -7.02
CA SER A 118 10.94 -3.40 -6.78
C SER A 118 10.04 -2.27 -7.34
N SER A 119 9.52 -2.46 -8.56
CA SER A 119 8.59 -1.51 -9.20
C SER A 119 7.30 -1.34 -8.40
N VAL A 120 6.72 -2.44 -7.94
CA VAL A 120 5.51 -2.41 -7.10
C VAL A 120 5.79 -1.75 -5.76
N GLY A 121 6.95 -2.05 -5.15
CA GLY A 121 7.38 -1.43 -3.90
C GLY A 121 7.43 0.09 -4.00
N SER A 122 8.06 0.62 -5.04
CA SER A 122 8.13 2.06 -5.29
C SER A 122 6.73 2.69 -5.44
N SER A 123 5.84 2.03 -6.18
CA SER A 123 4.45 2.49 -6.35
C SER A 123 3.68 2.49 -5.04
N ILE A 124 3.84 1.48 -4.20
CA ILE A 124 3.19 1.38 -2.89
C ILE A 124 3.65 2.54 -2.00
N ILE A 125 4.94 2.81 -1.91
CA ILE A 125 5.50 3.90 -1.11
C ILE A 125 4.99 5.25 -1.61
N GLU A 126 5.04 5.49 -2.93
CA GLU A 126 4.56 6.72 -3.55
C GLU A 126 3.08 6.99 -3.25
N LYS A 127 2.21 6.01 -3.48
CA LYS A 127 0.78 6.16 -3.25
C LYS A 127 0.44 6.31 -1.76
N THR A 128 1.14 5.58 -0.90
CA THR A 128 0.97 5.69 0.56
C THR A 128 1.36 7.09 1.04
N ALA A 129 2.50 7.60 0.60
CA ALA A 129 2.95 8.94 0.96
C ALA A 129 1.98 10.02 0.46
N SER A 130 1.49 9.88 -0.77
CA SER A 130 0.59 10.86 -1.39
C SER A 130 -0.80 10.83 -0.77
N TYR A 131 -1.49 9.71 -0.83
CA TYR A 131 -2.89 9.61 -0.37
C TYR A 131 -3.01 9.42 1.13
N GLY A 132 -2.26 8.50 1.70
CA GLY A 132 -2.26 8.24 3.14
C GLY A 132 -1.68 9.39 3.93
N GLY A 133 -0.58 9.96 3.46
CA GLY A 133 0.05 11.12 4.09
C GLY A 133 -0.85 12.36 4.10
N ARG A 134 -1.53 12.62 3.00
CA ARG A 134 -2.50 13.73 2.91
C ARG A 134 -3.66 13.54 3.88
N TYR A 135 -4.26 12.35 3.89
CA TYR A 135 -5.36 12.04 4.80
C TYR A 135 -4.92 12.18 6.26
N ALA A 136 -3.76 11.63 6.60
CA ALA A 136 -3.20 11.70 7.95
C ALA A 136 -2.97 13.16 8.40
N ARG A 137 -2.40 13.99 7.55
CA ARG A 137 -2.18 15.43 7.86
C ARG A 137 -3.49 16.18 8.08
N ILE A 138 -4.49 15.94 7.23
CA ILE A 138 -5.83 16.55 7.36
C ILE A 138 -6.46 16.18 8.71
N HIS A 139 -6.17 14.98 9.22
CA HIS A 139 -6.68 14.48 10.50
C HIS A 139 -5.73 14.73 11.67
N GLY A 140 -4.80 15.68 11.54
CA GLY A 140 -3.99 16.19 12.64
C GLY A 140 -2.66 15.51 12.89
N LYS A 141 -2.29 14.53 12.07
CA LYS A 141 -0.97 13.88 12.18
C LYS A 141 0.14 14.77 11.60
N GLN A 142 1.31 14.71 12.21
CA GLN A 142 2.51 15.36 11.70
C GLN A 142 3.28 14.42 10.79
N ILE A 143 3.01 14.51 9.50
CA ILE A 143 3.58 13.65 8.47
C ILE A 143 4.35 14.51 7.48
N PRO A 144 5.60 14.14 7.12
CA PRO A 144 6.33 14.83 6.06
C PRO A 144 5.61 14.79 4.71
N ILE A 145 5.95 15.70 3.82
CA ILE A 145 5.39 15.71 2.46
C ILE A 145 5.86 14.48 1.66
N ALA A 146 5.11 14.12 0.63
CA ALA A 146 5.37 12.93 -0.18
C ALA A 146 6.80 12.89 -0.75
N GLU A 147 7.33 14.01 -1.18
CA GLU A 147 8.70 14.13 -1.73
C GLU A 147 9.77 13.64 -0.77
N HIS A 148 9.59 13.87 0.52
CA HIS A 148 10.53 13.39 1.54
C HIS A 148 10.69 11.87 1.52
N TYR A 149 9.57 11.14 1.44
CA TYR A 149 9.58 9.68 1.37
C TYR A 149 10.21 9.18 0.07
N MET A 150 9.95 9.85 -1.03
CA MET A 150 10.52 9.50 -2.33
C MET A 150 12.03 9.68 -2.34
N GLN A 151 12.53 10.75 -1.76
CA GLN A 151 13.96 10.99 -1.63
C GLN A 151 14.64 9.93 -0.77
N GLN A 152 14.04 9.54 0.35
CA GLN A 152 14.56 8.48 1.22
C GLN A 152 14.61 7.14 0.50
N ALA A 153 13.53 6.77 -0.21
CA ALA A 153 13.49 5.52 -0.99
C ALA A 153 14.58 5.50 -2.06
N LYS A 154 14.77 6.61 -2.76
CA LYS A 154 15.81 6.75 -3.78
C LYS A 154 17.21 6.62 -3.20
N LEU A 155 17.46 7.23 -2.03
CA LEU A 155 18.75 7.10 -1.33
C LEU A 155 19.03 5.64 -0.93
N LYS A 156 18.03 4.93 -0.41
CA LYS A 156 18.15 3.51 -0.08
C LYS A 156 18.47 2.65 -1.29
N GLU A 157 17.88 2.94 -2.45
CA GLU A 157 18.18 2.24 -3.70
C GLU A 157 19.63 2.49 -4.14
N ILE A 158 20.10 3.73 -4.05
CA ILE A 158 21.49 4.10 -4.38
C ILE A 158 22.46 3.38 -3.44
N GLU A 159 22.21 3.37 -2.14
CA GLU A 159 23.02 2.68 -1.15
C GLU A 159 23.07 1.17 -1.41
N ALA A 160 21.92 0.56 -1.68
CA ALA A 160 21.84 -0.86 -2.00
C ALA A 160 22.64 -1.21 -3.25
N GLN A 161 22.59 -0.37 -4.28
CA GLN A 161 23.37 -0.56 -5.51
C GLN A 161 24.87 -0.39 -5.23
N ALA A 162 25.25 0.60 -4.43
CA ALA A 162 26.65 0.82 -4.04
C ALA A 162 27.23 -0.36 -3.24
N VAL A 163 26.43 -0.99 -2.39
CA VAL A 163 26.81 -2.23 -1.68
C VAL A 163 27.01 -3.37 -2.67
N LYS A 164 26.08 -3.55 -3.62
CA LYS A 164 26.21 -4.55 -4.70
C LYS A 164 27.47 -4.37 -5.53
N ASP A 165 27.82 -3.14 -5.84
CA ASP A 165 28.98 -2.78 -6.66
C ASP A 165 30.30 -2.79 -5.86
N GLY A 166 30.24 -3.07 -4.55
CA GLY A 166 31.41 -3.12 -3.68
C GLY A 166 32.02 -1.76 -3.34
N ILE A 167 31.31 -0.66 -3.58
CA ILE A 167 31.78 0.71 -3.31
C ILE A 167 31.71 1.01 -1.81
N ILE A 168 30.66 0.49 -1.11
CA ILE A 168 30.51 0.64 0.34
C ILE A 168 30.23 -0.73 0.98
N GLU A 169 30.60 -0.88 2.24
CA GLU A 169 30.33 -2.10 2.99
C GLU A 169 28.88 -2.12 3.52
N LYS A 170 28.31 -3.31 3.60
CA LYS A 170 27.00 -3.50 4.20
C LYS A 170 27.09 -3.17 5.71
N PRO A 171 26.13 -2.39 6.27
CA PRO A 171 26.13 -2.10 7.71
C PRO A 171 26.11 -3.39 8.54
N LYS A 172 26.92 -3.46 9.59
CA LYS A 172 27.09 -4.65 10.43
C LYS A 172 25.83 -4.99 11.25
N ASP A 173 24.94 -4.04 11.46
CA ASP A 173 23.75 -4.17 12.31
C ASP A 173 22.44 -4.21 11.52
N SER A 174 22.47 -4.52 10.24
CA SER A 174 21.23 -4.72 9.47
C SER A 174 20.56 -6.00 9.97
N PRO A 175 19.31 -5.93 10.46
CA PRO A 175 18.56 -7.13 10.78
C PRO A 175 18.42 -7.98 9.52
N VAL A 176 18.71 -9.24 9.66
CA VAL A 176 18.67 -10.22 8.56
C VAL A 176 17.23 -10.46 8.13
#